data_b82b412fb994af92cb8570d65303f93b
#
_entry.id   b82b412fb994af92cb8570d65303f93b
#
_cell.length_a   1.000
_cell.length_b   1.000
_cell.length_c   1.000
_cell.angle_alpha   90.00
_cell.angle_beta   90.00
_cell.angle_gamma   90.00
#
_symmetry.space_group_name_H-M   'P 1'
#
loop_
_entity.id
_entity.type
_entity.pdbx_description
1 polymer ?
#
loop_
_entity_poly.entity_id
_entity_poly.type
_entity_poly.pdbx_seq_one_letter_code
_entity_poly.pdbx_strand_id
1 'polypeptide(L)'
;MQEHHYFVDIDGSVDELWRLFWARIPHTETGEVTIDILHPGDEVGNGLVRHCTFRVPRYLLTGGKGQSWEWLTEVTPKVSWKYNAVGRPLYSEAEGRTRLEDLGDGRTRVHFSETYHAFNPVLRALFEKRVHAFISKDNDRLIKQSLETGVKYLRAAKAKAAEKAKAAERTTPK
;
A
#
# COMPACT_ATOMS: atom_id res chain seq x y z
N MET A 1 16.87 7.11 -14.03
CA MET A 1 15.52 6.95 -13.43
C MET A 1 14.99 5.61 -13.84
N GLN A 2 14.44 4.83 -12.91
CA GLN A 2 13.81 3.55 -13.18
C GLN A 2 12.30 3.74 -13.16
N GLU A 3 11.58 2.94 -13.94
CA GLU A 3 10.12 2.93 -13.99
C GLU A 3 9.61 1.51 -13.73
N HIS A 4 8.48 1.41 -13.04
CA HIS A 4 7.80 0.16 -12.78
C HIS A 4 6.30 0.33 -12.95
N HIS A 5 5.66 -0.64 -13.60
CA HIS A 5 4.21 -0.71 -13.76
C HIS A 5 3.75 -2.10 -13.37
N TYR A 6 2.72 -2.15 -12.57
CA TYR A 6 2.12 -3.39 -12.10
C TYR A 6 0.60 -3.23 -12.01
N PHE A 7 -0.12 -4.29 -12.26
CA PHE A 7 -1.55 -4.33 -11.93
C PHE A 7 -1.91 -5.69 -11.34
N VAL A 8 -2.97 -5.71 -10.56
CA VAL A 8 -3.53 -6.92 -9.99
C VAL A 8 -5.05 -6.82 -9.97
N ASP A 9 -5.69 -7.92 -10.39
CA ASP A 9 -7.14 -8.09 -10.31
C ASP A 9 -7.49 -8.74 -8.97
N ILE A 10 -8.34 -8.08 -8.20
CA ILE A 10 -8.77 -8.49 -6.86
C ILE A 10 -10.26 -8.80 -6.90
N ASP A 11 -10.65 -9.92 -6.31
CA ASP A 11 -12.06 -10.24 -6.02
C ASP A 11 -12.52 -9.44 -4.81
N GLY A 12 -12.77 -8.16 -5.06
CA GLY A 12 -13.19 -7.16 -4.09
C GLY A 12 -13.67 -5.91 -4.81
N SER A 13 -14.77 -5.31 -4.33
CA SER A 13 -15.27 -4.07 -4.88
C SER A 13 -14.34 -2.89 -4.60
N VAL A 14 -14.45 -1.83 -5.42
CA VAL A 14 -13.72 -0.58 -5.19
C VAL A 14 -13.94 -0.05 -3.76
N ASP A 15 -15.15 -0.17 -3.23
CA ASP A 15 -15.46 0.24 -1.85
C ASP A 15 -14.73 -0.59 -0.78
N GLU A 16 -14.63 -1.91 -0.98
CA GLU A 16 -13.87 -2.78 -0.08
C GLU A 16 -12.39 -2.44 -0.11
N LEU A 17 -11.81 -2.28 -1.30
CA LEU A 17 -10.40 -1.91 -1.46
C LEU A 17 -10.10 -0.52 -0.93
N TRP A 18 -10.96 0.46 -1.20
CA TRP A 18 -10.81 1.80 -0.65
C TRP A 18 -10.75 1.79 0.88
N ARG A 19 -11.64 1.02 1.52
CA ARG A 19 -11.61 0.86 2.98
C ARG A 19 -10.32 0.24 3.49
N LEU A 20 -9.74 -0.73 2.76
CA LEU A 20 -8.47 -1.35 3.14
C LEU A 20 -7.31 -0.36 3.06
N PHE A 21 -7.22 0.42 1.99
CA PHE A 21 -6.16 1.43 1.85
C PHE A 21 -6.26 2.53 2.92
N TRP A 22 -7.50 2.88 3.30
CA TRP A 22 -7.77 3.96 4.24
C TRP A 22 -8.21 3.50 5.62
N ALA A 23 -8.21 2.20 5.89
CA ALA A 23 -8.30 1.71 7.26
C ALA A 23 -7.14 2.32 8.04
N ARG A 24 -7.44 3.32 8.86
CA ARG A 24 -6.46 4.09 9.66
C ARG A 24 -5.88 3.18 10.76
N ILE A 25 -5.06 2.24 10.35
CA ILE A 25 -4.25 1.45 11.27
C ILE A 25 -3.00 2.30 11.51
N PRO A 26 -2.79 2.85 12.71
CA PRO A 26 -1.66 3.74 13.02
C PRO A 26 -0.31 3.05 12.79
N HIS A 27 -0.30 1.75 12.88
CA HIS A 27 0.85 0.88 12.66
C HIS A 27 0.40 -0.38 11.94
N THR A 28 1.05 -0.71 10.85
CA THR A 28 0.82 -1.95 10.10
C THR A 28 2.12 -2.72 9.98
N GLU A 29 2.13 -3.94 10.47
CA GLU A 29 3.25 -4.86 10.36
C GLU A 29 2.79 -6.13 9.66
N THR A 30 3.40 -6.44 8.51
CA THR A 30 3.15 -7.66 7.75
C THR A 30 4.31 -8.66 7.87
N GLY A 31 5.22 -8.44 8.83
CA GLY A 31 6.46 -9.22 9.01
C GLY A 31 7.59 -8.80 8.05
N GLU A 32 7.27 -8.19 6.92
CA GLU A 32 8.26 -7.77 5.92
C GLU A 32 8.22 -6.24 5.67
N VAL A 33 7.08 -5.62 5.94
CA VAL A 33 6.87 -4.17 5.83
C VAL A 33 6.21 -3.65 7.09
N THR A 34 6.74 -2.57 7.63
CA THR A 34 6.12 -1.80 8.72
C THR A 34 5.73 -0.44 8.19
N ILE A 35 4.52 -0.01 8.49
CA ILE A 35 3.99 1.30 8.09
C ILE A 35 3.50 2.02 9.35
N ASP A 36 4.11 3.16 9.64
CA ASP A 36 3.73 4.06 10.74
C ASP A 36 3.14 5.34 10.15
N ILE A 37 1.91 5.69 10.51
CA ILE A 37 1.27 6.94 10.11
C ILE A 37 1.77 8.06 11.01
N LEU A 38 2.52 8.99 10.43
CA LEU A 38 3.07 10.15 11.13
C LEU A 38 2.10 11.33 11.13
N HIS A 39 1.34 11.49 10.04
CA HIS A 39 0.30 12.51 9.91
C HIS A 39 -0.86 11.94 9.09
N PRO A 40 -2.11 12.04 9.54
CA PRO A 40 -3.25 11.39 8.89
C PRO A 40 -3.73 12.09 7.60
N GLY A 41 -3.23 13.29 7.30
CA GLY A 41 -3.74 14.09 6.18
C GLY A 41 -5.11 14.72 6.47
N ASP A 42 -5.74 15.23 5.40
CA ASP A 42 -7.12 15.73 5.43
C ASP A 42 -8.16 14.59 5.44
N GLU A 43 -9.44 14.95 5.33
CA GLU A 43 -10.57 13.99 5.36
C GLU A 43 -10.51 12.94 4.24
N VAL A 44 -9.93 13.27 3.10
CA VAL A 44 -9.77 12.34 1.97
C VAL A 44 -8.39 11.72 1.88
N GLY A 45 -7.44 12.15 2.75
CA GLY A 45 -6.10 11.60 2.86
C GLY A 45 -5.00 12.36 2.12
N ASN A 46 -5.27 13.54 1.51
CA ASN A 46 -4.18 14.38 1.01
C ASN A 46 -3.32 14.87 2.17
N GLY A 47 -2.01 14.89 1.98
CA GLY A 47 -1.06 15.25 3.02
C GLY A 47 -0.87 14.18 4.10
N LEU A 48 -1.42 12.97 3.95
CA LEU A 48 -1.05 11.84 4.79
C LEU A 48 0.45 11.60 4.66
N VAL A 49 1.14 11.53 5.80
CA VAL A 49 2.57 11.23 5.86
C VAL A 49 2.76 9.92 6.60
N ARG A 50 3.55 9.02 6.01
CA ARG A 50 3.88 7.73 6.61
C ARG A 50 5.37 7.44 6.53
N HIS A 51 5.86 6.69 7.51
CA HIS A 51 7.18 6.09 7.51
C HIS A 51 7.06 4.61 7.23
N CYS A 52 7.77 4.13 6.21
CA CYS A 52 7.76 2.73 5.82
C CYS A 52 9.13 2.12 6.04
N THR A 53 9.16 0.91 6.61
CA THR A 53 10.37 0.06 6.65
C THR A 53 10.09 -1.16 5.79
N PHE A 54 11.02 -1.51 4.90
CA PHE A 54 10.87 -2.60 3.94
C PHE A 54 12.20 -3.32 3.69
N ARG A 55 12.14 -4.43 2.97
CA ARG A 55 13.33 -5.20 2.64
C ARG A 55 14.12 -4.56 1.52
N VAL A 56 15.45 -4.62 1.65
CA VAL A 56 16.40 -4.29 0.59
C VAL A 56 17.47 -5.36 0.50
N PRO A 57 18.22 -5.43 -0.62
CA PRO A 57 19.31 -6.39 -0.76
C PRO A 57 20.35 -6.26 0.36
N ARG A 58 20.77 -7.37 0.93
CA ARG A 58 21.74 -7.42 2.05
C ARG A 58 23.10 -6.83 1.71
N TYR A 59 23.49 -6.85 0.44
CA TYR A 59 24.77 -6.24 -0.01
C TYR A 59 24.84 -4.72 0.19
N LEU A 60 23.72 -4.06 0.49
CA LEU A 60 23.71 -2.63 0.86
C LEU A 60 24.17 -2.35 2.29
N LEU A 61 24.53 -3.38 3.04
CA LEU A 61 25.09 -3.31 4.40
C LEU A 61 24.19 -2.61 5.44
N THR A 62 22.88 -2.64 5.23
CA THR A 62 21.88 -2.04 6.13
C THR A 62 21.12 -3.09 6.95
N GLY A 63 21.66 -4.30 7.06
CA GLY A 63 20.96 -5.43 7.68
C GLY A 63 19.75 -5.92 6.87
N GLY A 64 19.68 -5.54 5.57
CA GLY A 64 18.58 -5.91 4.69
C GLY A 64 17.33 -5.04 4.86
N LYS A 65 17.43 -3.89 5.54
CA LYS A 65 16.32 -2.95 5.79
C LYS A 65 16.52 -1.63 5.05
N GLY A 66 15.49 -1.20 4.34
CA GLY A 66 15.33 0.12 3.77
C GLY A 66 14.22 0.90 4.51
N GLN A 67 14.21 2.20 4.33
CA GLN A 67 13.20 3.09 4.91
C GLN A 67 12.80 4.14 3.89
N SER A 68 11.53 4.54 3.91
CA SER A 68 11.03 5.69 3.18
C SER A 68 10.10 6.54 4.04
N TRP A 69 10.10 7.83 3.76
CA TRP A 69 9.10 8.78 4.21
C TRP A 69 8.27 9.15 3.00
N GLU A 70 7.00 8.91 3.10
CA GLU A 70 6.07 9.05 1.98
C GLU A 70 4.96 10.02 2.35
N TRP A 71 4.53 10.81 1.38
CA TRP A 71 3.36 11.69 1.53
C TRP A 71 2.44 11.57 0.33
N LEU A 72 1.14 11.55 0.61
CA LEU A 72 0.11 11.35 -0.38
C LEU A 72 -0.43 12.68 -0.89
N THR A 73 -0.66 12.72 -2.19
CA THR A 73 -1.21 13.87 -2.90
C THR A 73 -2.21 13.42 -3.98
N GLU A 74 -2.95 14.36 -4.54
CA GLU A 74 -3.89 14.10 -5.64
C GLU A 74 -4.86 12.95 -5.32
N VAL A 75 -5.32 12.87 -4.06
CA VAL A 75 -6.25 11.83 -3.64
C VAL A 75 -7.64 12.14 -4.20
N THR A 76 -8.12 11.26 -5.08
CA THR A 76 -9.49 11.24 -5.57
C THR A 76 -10.16 9.99 -5.00
N PRO A 77 -11.12 10.15 -4.06
CA PRO A 77 -11.75 9.03 -3.38
C PRO A 77 -12.26 7.96 -4.32
N LYS A 78 -11.90 6.70 -4.03
CA LYS A 78 -12.27 5.49 -4.80
C LYS A 78 -11.76 5.46 -6.25
N VAL A 79 -10.93 6.41 -6.65
CA VAL A 79 -10.38 6.49 -8.02
C VAL A 79 -8.87 6.33 -8.02
N SER A 80 -8.15 7.26 -7.35
CA SER A 80 -6.68 7.24 -7.41
C SER A 80 -6.05 8.10 -6.33
N TRP A 81 -4.77 7.88 -6.11
CA TRP A 81 -3.90 8.77 -5.35
C TRP A 81 -2.48 8.69 -5.88
N LYS A 82 -1.71 9.73 -5.59
CA LYS A 82 -0.28 9.81 -5.85
C LYS A 82 0.46 9.81 -4.52
N TYR A 83 1.63 9.21 -4.46
CA TYR A 83 2.57 9.41 -3.37
C TYR A 83 3.91 9.90 -3.90
N ASN A 84 4.60 10.65 -3.07
CA ASN A 84 5.98 11.00 -3.25
C ASN A 84 6.74 10.44 -2.06
N ALA A 85 7.98 10.04 -2.26
CA ALA A 85 8.78 9.43 -1.22
C ALA A 85 10.24 9.87 -1.31
N VAL A 86 10.90 9.93 -0.16
CA VAL A 86 12.35 9.97 -0.05
C VAL A 86 12.81 8.80 0.81
N GLY A 87 13.89 8.15 0.42
CA GLY A 87 14.27 6.90 1.06
C GLY A 87 15.76 6.67 1.18
N ARG A 88 16.11 5.69 1.99
CA ARG A 88 17.46 5.17 2.16
C ARG A 88 17.46 3.64 2.08
N PRO A 89 18.57 2.96 1.76
CA PRO A 89 19.96 3.43 1.92
C PRO A 89 20.54 4.23 0.73
N LEU A 90 19.91 4.24 -0.44
CA LEU A 90 20.53 4.89 -1.61
C LEU A 90 20.32 6.41 -1.65
N TYR A 91 19.59 6.99 -0.67
CA TYR A 91 19.20 8.40 -0.72
C TYR A 91 18.53 8.70 -2.06
N SER A 92 17.31 8.22 -2.19
CA SER A 92 16.52 8.22 -3.42
C SER A 92 15.21 8.96 -3.24
N GLU A 93 14.64 9.37 -4.35
CA GLU A 93 13.25 9.75 -4.45
C GLU A 93 12.47 8.71 -5.23
N ALA A 94 11.19 8.60 -4.92
CA ALA A 94 10.23 7.84 -5.69
C ALA A 94 8.93 8.64 -5.81
N GLU A 95 8.27 8.49 -6.93
CA GLU A 95 6.93 8.98 -7.16
C GLU A 95 6.08 7.82 -7.66
N GLY A 96 4.93 7.60 -7.05
CA GLY A 96 4.04 6.54 -7.47
C GLY A 96 2.60 6.99 -7.55
N ARG A 97 1.83 6.28 -8.38
CA ARG A 97 0.38 6.48 -8.53
C ARG A 97 -0.32 5.14 -8.41
N THR A 98 -1.40 5.13 -7.64
CA THR A 98 -2.34 4.00 -7.59
C THR A 98 -3.66 4.44 -8.21
N ARG A 99 -4.25 3.60 -9.05
CA ARG A 99 -5.57 3.81 -9.66
C ARG A 99 -6.41 2.56 -9.49
N LEU A 100 -7.68 2.75 -9.13
CA LEU A 100 -8.67 1.69 -9.04
C LEU A 100 -9.55 1.72 -10.30
N GLU A 101 -9.80 0.55 -10.88
CA GLU A 101 -10.66 0.35 -12.03
C GLU A 101 -11.67 -0.73 -11.70
N ASP A 102 -12.97 -0.36 -11.72
CA ASP A 102 -14.05 -1.31 -11.51
C ASP A 102 -14.19 -2.22 -12.75
N LEU A 103 -14.03 -3.51 -12.55
CA LEU A 103 -14.20 -4.52 -13.60
C LEU A 103 -15.62 -5.08 -13.67
N GLY A 104 -16.52 -4.61 -12.81
CA GLY A 104 -17.85 -5.21 -12.63
C GLY A 104 -17.82 -6.47 -11.76
N ASP A 105 -19.00 -6.96 -11.40
CA ASP A 105 -19.21 -8.18 -10.61
C ASP A 105 -18.46 -8.20 -9.26
N GLY A 106 -18.22 -7.00 -8.68
CA GLY A 106 -17.51 -6.86 -7.40
C GLY A 106 -16.01 -7.11 -7.49
N ARG A 107 -15.43 -6.99 -8.67
CA ARG A 107 -13.98 -7.11 -8.91
C ARG A 107 -13.36 -5.76 -9.25
N THR A 108 -12.13 -5.57 -8.82
CA THR A 108 -11.39 -4.32 -9.08
C THR A 108 -9.99 -4.64 -9.58
N ARG A 109 -9.57 -3.94 -10.63
CA ARG A 109 -8.15 -3.89 -11.02
C ARG A 109 -7.47 -2.73 -10.32
N VAL A 110 -6.39 -3.02 -9.65
CA VAL A 110 -5.54 -2.02 -9.00
C VAL A 110 -4.28 -1.84 -9.84
N HIS A 111 -4.09 -0.64 -10.35
CA HIS A 111 -2.90 -0.26 -11.11
C HIS A 111 -1.91 0.46 -10.22
N PHE A 112 -0.66 0.12 -10.33
CA PHE A 112 0.47 0.79 -9.69
C PHE A 112 1.46 1.24 -10.74
N SER A 113 1.92 2.47 -10.63
CA SER A 113 3.05 2.97 -11.40
C SER A 113 4.01 3.69 -10.44
N GLU A 114 5.29 3.51 -10.65
CA GLU A 114 6.32 4.10 -9.81
C GLU A 114 7.51 4.54 -10.66
N THR A 115 8.08 5.68 -10.34
CA THR A 115 9.41 6.11 -10.77
C THR A 115 10.35 6.12 -9.58
N TYR A 116 11.61 5.81 -9.81
CA TYR A 116 12.63 5.74 -8.78
C TYR A 116 13.94 6.35 -9.25
N HIS A 117 14.58 7.16 -8.41
CA HIS A 117 15.82 7.83 -8.74
C HIS A 117 16.74 8.02 -7.53
N ALA A 118 17.95 7.46 -7.58
CA ALA A 118 18.95 7.69 -6.55
C ALA A 118 19.72 9.01 -6.81
N PHE A 119 19.84 9.86 -5.79
CA PHE A 119 20.46 11.18 -5.93
C PHE A 119 21.96 11.09 -6.24
N ASN A 120 22.68 10.20 -5.55
CA ASN A 120 24.11 10.05 -5.76
C ASN A 120 24.41 9.34 -7.09
N PRO A 121 25.16 9.95 -8.04
CA PRO A 121 25.39 9.38 -9.35
C PRO A 121 26.18 8.05 -9.32
N VAL A 122 27.07 7.87 -8.34
CA VAL A 122 27.84 6.62 -8.20
C VAL A 122 26.95 5.51 -7.71
N LEU A 123 26.15 5.74 -6.65
CA LEU A 123 25.18 4.75 -6.14
C LEU A 123 24.13 4.42 -7.19
N ARG A 124 23.69 5.42 -7.96
CA ARG A 124 22.77 5.25 -9.07
C ARG A 124 23.33 4.30 -10.13
N ALA A 125 24.55 4.57 -10.60
CA ALA A 125 25.19 3.75 -11.62
C ALA A 125 25.40 2.30 -11.17
N LEU A 126 25.76 2.09 -9.91
CA LEU A 126 26.11 0.77 -9.39
C LEU A 126 24.90 -0.05 -8.91
N PHE A 127 23.90 0.60 -8.30
CA PHE A 127 22.89 -0.11 -7.51
C PHE A 127 21.44 0.19 -7.91
N GLU A 128 21.11 1.35 -8.47
CA GLU A 128 19.73 1.80 -8.67
C GLU A 128 18.86 0.73 -9.34
N LYS A 129 19.27 0.24 -10.51
CA LYS A 129 18.52 -0.75 -11.28
C LYS A 129 18.26 -2.03 -10.49
N ARG A 130 19.27 -2.54 -9.78
CA ARG A 130 19.17 -3.81 -9.05
C ARG A 130 18.32 -3.65 -7.79
N VAL A 131 18.47 -2.56 -7.09
CA VAL A 131 17.71 -2.25 -5.86
C VAL A 131 16.25 -2.00 -6.22
N HIS A 132 15.98 -1.19 -7.22
CA HIS A 132 14.62 -0.94 -7.70
C HIS A 132 13.93 -2.24 -8.14
N ALA A 133 14.56 -3.07 -8.97
CA ALA A 133 13.99 -4.34 -9.40
C ALA A 133 13.70 -5.31 -8.23
N PHE A 134 14.53 -5.29 -7.18
CA PHE A 134 14.29 -6.09 -5.97
C PHE A 134 13.06 -5.57 -5.20
N ILE A 135 13.01 -4.26 -4.94
CA ILE A 135 11.93 -3.62 -4.17
C ILE A 135 10.60 -3.78 -4.92
N SER A 136 10.56 -3.48 -6.22
CA SER A 136 9.35 -3.57 -7.03
C SER A 136 8.76 -4.98 -7.05
N LYS A 137 9.60 -6.00 -7.26
CA LYS A 137 9.16 -7.40 -7.23
C LYS A 137 8.60 -7.82 -5.87
N ASP A 138 9.22 -7.37 -4.79
CA ASP A 138 8.76 -7.66 -3.44
C ASP A 138 7.44 -6.93 -3.14
N ASN A 139 7.32 -5.66 -3.53
CA ASN A 139 6.11 -4.86 -3.41
C ASN A 139 4.94 -5.49 -4.18
N ASP A 140 5.11 -5.90 -5.43
CA ASP A 140 4.05 -6.53 -6.23
C ASP A 140 3.45 -7.74 -5.50
N ARG A 141 4.33 -8.61 -4.98
CA ARG A 141 3.93 -9.78 -4.20
C ARG A 141 3.16 -9.40 -2.93
N LEU A 142 3.69 -8.47 -2.15
CA LEU A 142 3.12 -8.04 -0.87
C LEU A 142 1.78 -7.32 -1.07
N ILE A 143 1.67 -6.45 -2.06
CA ILE A 143 0.45 -5.72 -2.39
C ILE A 143 -0.66 -6.72 -2.73
N LYS A 144 -0.41 -7.64 -3.65
CA LYS A 144 -1.39 -8.68 -4.01
C LYS A 144 -1.85 -9.46 -2.79
N GLN A 145 -0.90 -9.99 -2.01
CA GLN A 145 -1.19 -10.80 -0.83
C GLN A 145 -1.98 -10.02 0.23
N SER A 146 -1.60 -8.76 0.47
CA SER A 146 -2.27 -7.89 1.46
C SER A 146 -3.69 -7.55 1.04
N LEU A 147 -3.94 -7.24 -0.23
CA LEU A 147 -5.26 -6.92 -0.74
C LEU A 147 -6.20 -8.15 -0.69
N GLU A 148 -5.74 -9.31 -1.17
CA GLU A 148 -6.54 -10.55 -1.13
C GLU A 148 -6.89 -10.95 0.31
N THR A 149 -5.93 -10.87 1.23
CA THR A 149 -6.14 -11.19 2.64
C THR A 149 -7.06 -10.19 3.31
N GLY A 150 -6.87 -8.90 3.03
CA GLY A 150 -7.66 -7.82 3.59
C GLY A 150 -9.14 -7.91 3.18
N VAL A 151 -9.44 -8.20 1.91
CA VAL A 151 -10.83 -8.39 1.43
C VAL A 151 -11.49 -9.57 2.14
N LYS A 152 -10.79 -10.70 2.27
CA LYS A 152 -11.30 -11.87 3.01
C LYS A 152 -11.63 -11.50 4.47
N TYR A 153 -10.73 -10.77 5.13
CA TYR A 153 -10.93 -10.31 6.50
C TYR A 153 -12.16 -9.38 6.64
N LEU A 154 -12.32 -8.39 5.74
CA LEU A 154 -13.47 -7.48 5.76
C LEU A 154 -14.78 -8.23 5.58
N ARG A 155 -14.84 -9.20 4.66
CA ARG A 155 -16.04 -10.02 4.40
C ARG A 155 -16.38 -10.90 5.62
N ALA A 156 -15.39 -11.52 6.24
CA ALA A 156 -15.59 -12.31 7.45
C ALA A 156 -16.08 -11.46 8.64
N ALA A 157 -15.52 -10.28 8.83
CA ALA A 157 -15.94 -9.34 9.87
C ALA A 157 -17.39 -8.87 9.66
N LYS A 158 -17.76 -8.57 8.40
CA LYS A 158 -19.14 -8.19 8.04
C LYS A 158 -20.14 -9.31 8.29
N ALA A 159 -19.80 -10.55 7.94
CA ALA A 159 -20.65 -11.71 8.19
C ALA A 159 -20.89 -11.92 9.70
N LYS A 160 -19.82 -11.86 10.50
CA LYS A 160 -19.90 -11.99 11.96
C LYS A 160 -20.74 -10.88 12.61
N ALA A 161 -20.64 -9.64 12.11
CA ALA A 161 -21.46 -8.54 12.59
C ALA A 161 -22.94 -8.74 12.27
N ALA A 162 -23.27 -9.23 11.07
CA ALA A 162 -24.63 -9.53 10.66
C ALA A 162 -25.26 -10.66 11.49
N GLU A 163 -24.51 -11.71 11.82
CA GLU A 163 -24.97 -12.78 12.71
C GLU A 163 -25.27 -12.26 14.12
N LYS A 164 -24.38 -11.43 14.66
CA LYS A 164 -24.58 -10.82 15.99
C LYS A 164 -25.81 -9.92 16.03
N ALA A 165 -26.07 -9.14 14.99
CA ALA A 165 -27.26 -8.30 14.87
C ALA A 165 -28.55 -9.15 14.87
N LYS A 166 -28.59 -10.21 14.05
CA LYS A 166 -29.74 -11.15 14.00
C LYS A 166 -29.99 -11.87 15.35
N ALA A 167 -28.92 -12.20 16.07
CA ALA A 167 -29.05 -12.82 17.40
C ALA A 167 -29.63 -11.83 18.43
N ALA A 168 -29.23 -10.56 18.38
CA ALA A 168 -29.74 -9.51 19.26
C ALA A 168 -31.25 -9.25 19.03
N GLU A 169 -31.70 -9.22 17.77
CA GLU A 169 -33.12 -9.05 17.42
C GLU A 169 -34.00 -10.19 17.94
N ARG A 170 -33.46 -11.41 17.99
CA ARG A 170 -34.22 -12.60 18.51
C ARG A 170 -34.34 -12.61 20.04
N THR A 171 -33.50 -11.85 20.74
CA THR A 171 -33.45 -11.83 22.22
C THR A 171 -34.23 -10.66 22.83
N THR A 172 -34.80 -9.75 22.05
CA THR A 172 -35.63 -8.64 22.52
C THR A 172 -37.07 -9.17 22.71
N PRO A 173 -37.55 -9.37 23.96
CA PRO A 173 -38.93 -9.77 24.19
C PRO A 173 -39.89 -8.64 23.77
N LYS A 174 -41.02 -9.02 23.16
CA LYS A 174 -42.11 -8.10 22.86
C LYS A 174 -42.80 -7.64 24.15
#